data_ecfc37daadc431786582d971318afcea
#
_entry.id   ecfc37daadc431786582d971318afcea
#
_cell.length_a   1.000
_cell.length_b   1.000
_cell.length_c   1.000
_cell.angle_alpha   90.00
_cell.angle_beta   90.00
_cell.angle_gamma   90.00
#
_symmetry.space_group_name_H-M   'P 1'
#
loop_
_entity.id
_entity.type
_entity.pdbx_description
1 polymer ?
#
loop_
_entity_poly.entity_id
_entity_poly.type
_entity_poly.pdbx_seq_one_letter_code
_entity_poly.pdbx_strand_id
1 'polypeptide(L)'
;ATQTLIQKKAKNMRVTVDGQLPPGVTAKDIVLAIIGEIGTAGGTGHVIEYAGEAIRALSMEGRMTVCNMSIEGGARAGLVAPDEKTYAYLKGRPKAPTGAAWDEAVRFWDSLKTDEGAVFDSEIRLDAASLPPIVTWGTSPEDVVAVTGVVPNPDDIHDENKRNSKWRALDYIGLKPGTKITDVTVDRVFIGSCTNGRIEDMRAAAAMVQGKTVHPSVSAMVVPGSGLVKLQAEEEG
;
A
#
# COMPACT_ATOMS: atom_id res chain seq x y z
N ALA A 1 -17.98 -5.95 31.68
CA ALA A 1 -17.59 -6.47 33.01
C ALA A 1 -16.37 -7.40 32.91
N THR A 2 -16.22 -8.19 31.83
CA THR A 2 -15.11 -9.16 31.68
C THR A 2 -13.89 -8.58 30.97
N GLN A 3 -13.97 -7.38 30.39
CA GLN A 3 -12.92 -6.77 29.55
C GLN A 3 -12.50 -7.69 28.37
N THR A 4 -13.42 -8.48 27.87
CA THR A 4 -13.21 -9.41 26.75
C THR A 4 -14.10 -9.05 25.58
N LEU A 5 -13.60 -9.31 24.37
CA LEU A 5 -14.37 -9.21 23.13
C LEU A 5 -14.51 -10.60 22.50
N ILE A 6 -15.72 -10.92 22.07
CA ILE A 6 -15.96 -12.14 21.30
C ILE A 6 -15.50 -11.88 19.87
N GLN A 7 -14.53 -12.66 19.39
CA GLN A 7 -14.00 -12.58 18.04
C GLN A 7 -14.25 -13.90 17.29
N LYS A 8 -14.67 -13.80 16.04
CA LYS A 8 -14.66 -14.95 15.14
C LYS A 8 -13.21 -15.17 14.66
N LYS A 9 -12.73 -16.44 14.63
CA LYS A 9 -11.43 -16.78 14.06
C LYS A 9 -11.35 -16.25 12.63
N ALA A 10 -10.26 -15.53 12.29
CA ALA A 10 -10.03 -15.06 10.93
C ALA A 10 -9.73 -16.25 10.01
N LYS A 11 -10.09 -16.11 8.76
CA LYS A 11 -9.61 -16.92 7.65
C LYS A 11 -8.22 -16.43 7.22
N ASN A 12 -7.48 -17.27 6.53
CA ASN A 12 -6.17 -16.93 5.98
C ASN A 12 -6.27 -16.71 4.47
N MET A 13 -5.76 -15.56 4.00
CA MET A 13 -5.62 -15.27 2.58
C MET A 13 -4.13 -15.12 2.27
N ARG A 14 -3.69 -15.66 1.15
CA ARG A 14 -2.34 -15.42 0.65
C ARG A 14 -2.37 -14.60 -0.63
N VAL A 15 -1.57 -13.54 -0.66
CA VAL A 15 -1.32 -12.75 -1.87
C VAL A 15 0.13 -12.91 -2.25
N THR A 16 0.37 -13.56 -3.38
CA THR A 16 1.73 -13.77 -3.92
C THR A 16 1.98 -12.81 -5.07
N VAL A 17 3.03 -12.00 -4.95
CA VAL A 17 3.46 -11.06 -5.98
C VAL A 17 4.86 -11.45 -6.43
N ASP A 18 4.96 -12.08 -7.57
CA ASP A 18 6.23 -12.57 -8.13
C ASP A 18 6.75 -11.66 -9.25
N GLY A 19 8.04 -11.80 -9.54
CA GLY A 19 8.74 -10.96 -10.52
C GLY A 19 9.25 -9.64 -9.93
N GLN A 20 9.77 -8.78 -10.81
CA GLN A 20 10.37 -7.50 -10.44
C GLN A 20 9.45 -6.34 -10.80
N LEU A 21 9.34 -5.37 -9.91
CA LEU A 21 8.57 -4.16 -10.15
C LEU A 21 9.21 -3.31 -11.26
N PRO A 22 8.42 -2.81 -12.21
CA PRO A 22 8.90 -1.83 -13.18
C PRO A 22 9.36 -0.52 -12.51
N PRO A 23 10.23 0.27 -13.16
CA PRO A 23 10.59 1.59 -12.66
C PRO A 23 9.36 2.47 -12.42
N GLY A 24 9.33 3.16 -11.27
CA GLY A 24 8.22 4.03 -10.87
C GLY A 24 7.05 3.33 -10.20
N VAL A 25 7.03 2.00 -10.16
CA VAL A 25 6.03 1.22 -9.41
C VAL A 25 6.51 1.00 -7.97
N THR A 26 5.64 1.23 -7.01
CA THR A 26 5.93 1.19 -5.58
C THR A 26 5.08 0.15 -4.85
N ALA A 27 5.34 -0.04 -3.56
CA ALA A 27 4.51 -0.89 -2.70
C ALA A 27 3.03 -0.45 -2.68
N LYS A 28 2.76 0.85 -2.86
CA LYS A 28 1.39 1.37 -2.91
C LYS A 28 0.66 0.93 -4.17
N ASP A 29 1.35 0.87 -5.30
CA ASP A 29 0.77 0.38 -6.55
C ASP A 29 0.40 -1.10 -6.43
N ILE A 30 1.24 -1.91 -5.77
CA ILE A 30 0.94 -3.33 -5.49
C ILE A 30 -0.38 -3.45 -4.73
N VAL A 31 -0.51 -2.76 -3.60
CA VAL A 31 -1.71 -2.91 -2.75
C VAL A 31 -2.94 -2.31 -3.40
N LEU A 32 -2.82 -1.22 -4.16
CA LEU A 32 -3.92 -0.67 -4.95
C LEU A 32 -4.37 -1.63 -6.06
N ALA A 33 -3.44 -2.30 -6.75
CA ALA A 33 -3.78 -3.34 -7.73
C ALA A 33 -4.56 -4.49 -7.06
N ILE A 34 -4.12 -4.95 -5.90
CA ILE A 34 -4.81 -5.99 -5.12
C ILE A 34 -6.24 -5.53 -4.77
N ILE A 35 -6.38 -4.32 -4.20
CA ILE A 35 -7.70 -3.78 -3.83
C ILE A 35 -8.59 -3.59 -5.07
N GLY A 36 -8.03 -3.17 -6.19
CA GLY A 36 -8.75 -3.06 -7.45
C GLY A 36 -9.30 -4.40 -7.94
N GLU A 37 -8.55 -5.50 -7.73
CA GLU A 37 -8.96 -6.85 -8.12
C GLU A 37 -10.02 -7.43 -7.17
N ILE A 38 -9.80 -7.33 -5.86
CA ILE A 38 -10.68 -7.98 -4.87
C ILE A 38 -11.84 -7.09 -4.38
N GLY A 39 -11.75 -5.78 -4.61
CA GLY A 39 -12.62 -4.77 -4.03
C GLY A 39 -12.34 -4.48 -2.56
N THR A 40 -12.97 -3.44 -2.03
CA THR A 40 -12.83 -3.00 -0.62
C THR A 40 -13.39 -3.99 0.41
N ALA A 41 -14.11 -5.01 -0.02
CA ALA A 41 -14.68 -6.06 0.84
C ALA A 41 -14.04 -7.44 0.62
N GLY A 42 -13.14 -7.59 -0.35
CA GLY A 42 -12.57 -8.90 -0.74
C GLY A 42 -11.80 -9.60 0.37
N GLY A 43 -11.11 -8.84 1.21
CA GLY A 43 -10.39 -9.34 2.38
C GLY A 43 -11.24 -9.52 3.63
N THR A 44 -12.56 -9.29 3.58
CA THR A 44 -13.42 -9.33 4.76
C THR A 44 -13.34 -10.66 5.49
N GLY A 45 -13.04 -10.59 6.77
CA GLY A 45 -12.90 -11.77 7.64
C GLY A 45 -11.57 -12.50 7.52
N HIS A 46 -10.64 -12.04 6.67
CA HIS A 46 -9.32 -12.63 6.48
C HIS A 46 -8.22 -11.84 7.20
N VAL A 47 -7.12 -12.54 7.45
CA VAL A 47 -5.78 -11.99 7.62
C VAL A 47 -5.01 -12.30 6.34
N ILE A 48 -4.31 -11.32 5.77
CA ILE A 48 -3.59 -11.47 4.51
C ILE A 48 -2.11 -11.71 4.79
N GLU A 49 -1.55 -12.80 4.26
CA GLU A 49 -0.11 -13.01 4.14
C GLU A 49 0.35 -12.56 2.76
N TYR A 50 1.27 -11.61 2.72
CA TYR A 50 1.92 -11.18 1.48
C TYR A 50 3.22 -11.95 1.27
N ALA A 51 3.39 -12.53 0.10
CA ALA A 51 4.50 -13.37 -0.30
C ALA A 51 4.96 -13.07 -1.73
N GLY A 52 6.00 -13.74 -2.18
CA GLY A 52 6.55 -13.61 -3.52
C GLY A 52 7.83 -12.78 -3.58
N GLU A 53 8.47 -12.79 -4.75
CA GLU A 53 9.75 -12.14 -4.97
C GLU A 53 9.66 -10.62 -4.78
N ALA A 54 8.64 -9.98 -5.37
CA ALA A 54 8.45 -8.55 -5.28
C ALA A 54 8.24 -8.10 -3.83
N ILE A 55 7.48 -8.86 -3.02
CA ILE A 55 7.26 -8.53 -1.59
C ILE A 55 8.56 -8.64 -0.79
N ARG A 56 9.36 -9.69 -1.03
CA ARG A 56 10.66 -9.84 -0.38
C ARG A 56 11.64 -8.74 -0.79
N ALA A 57 11.52 -8.23 -2.02
CA ALA A 57 12.35 -7.14 -2.53
C ALA A 57 12.03 -5.79 -1.88
N LEU A 58 10.81 -5.55 -1.39
CA LEU A 58 10.41 -4.30 -0.74
C LEU A 58 11.30 -3.94 0.45
N SER A 59 11.45 -2.63 0.69
CA SER A 59 11.95 -2.08 1.95
C SER A 59 11.01 -2.42 3.10
N MET A 60 11.43 -2.20 4.34
CA MET A 60 10.52 -2.36 5.50
C MET A 60 9.36 -1.37 5.44
N GLU A 61 9.61 -0.15 4.97
CA GLU A 61 8.61 0.88 4.75
C GLU A 61 7.57 0.43 3.71
N GLY A 62 8.02 -0.17 2.59
CA GLY A 62 7.14 -0.75 1.58
C GLY A 62 6.30 -1.92 2.12
N ARG A 63 6.90 -2.81 2.95
CA ARG A 63 6.16 -3.90 3.62
C ARG A 63 5.10 -3.35 4.58
N MET A 64 5.44 -2.31 5.34
CA MET A 64 4.48 -1.64 6.21
C MET A 64 3.34 -0.99 5.40
N THR A 65 3.61 -0.49 4.21
CA THR A 65 2.60 0.08 3.32
C THR A 65 1.57 -0.98 2.90
N VAL A 66 1.98 -2.14 2.40
CA VAL A 66 1.04 -3.19 1.99
C VAL A 66 0.26 -3.75 3.17
N CYS A 67 0.90 -3.91 4.34
CA CYS A 67 0.23 -4.37 5.55
C CYS A 67 -0.81 -3.36 6.06
N ASN A 68 -0.48 -2.07 6.10
CA ASN A 68 -1.42 -1.02 6.52
C ASN A 68 -2.65 -0.97 5.62
N MET A 69 -2.46 -0.99 4.31
CA MET A 69 -3.55 -0.87 3.35
C MET A 69 -4.36 -2.17 3.16
N SER A 70 -4.01 -3.25 3.86
CA SER A 70 -4.87 -4.45 3.93
C SER A 70 -6.26 -4.15 4.49
N ILE A 71 -6.37 -3.14 5.35
CA ILE A 71 -7.62 -2.72 5.96
C ILE A 71 -8.57 -2.10 4.92
N GLU A 72 -8.03 -1.35 3.94
CA GLU A 72 -8.79 -0.77 2.83
C GLU A 72 -9.34 -1.87 1.90
N GLY A 73 -8.70 -3.03 1.84
CA GLY A 73 -9.23 -4.25 1.19
C GLY A 73 -10.21 -5.04 2.06
N GLY A 74 -10.55 -4.54 3.25
CA GLY A 74 -11.50 -5.18 4.17
C GLY A 74 -10.88 -6.24 5.10
N ALA A 75 -9.58 -6.49 5.03
CA ALA A 75 -8.91 -7.47 5.85
C ALA A 75 -8.75 -7.01 7.32
N ARG A 76 -8.57 -7.96 8.22
CA ARG A 76 -8.32 -7.67 9.65
C ARG A 76 -6.88 -7.28 9.94
N ALA A 77 -5.95 -7.80 9.14
CA ALA A 77 -4.51 -7.52 9.24
C ALA A 77 -3.81 -7.96 7.95
N GLY A 78 -2.60 -7.40 7.74
CA GLY A 78 -1.65 -7.86 6.74
C GLY A 78 -0.35 -8.28 7.41
N LEU A 79 0.30 -9.31 6.87
CA LEU A 79 1.53 -9.89 7.38
C LEU A 79 2.54 -10.07 6.24
N VAL A 80 3.82 -9.86 6.55
CA VAL A 80 4.95 -10.29 5.72
C VAL A 80 5.85 -11.12 6.61
N ALA A 81 6.26 -12.32 6.16
CA ALA A 81 7.15 -13.17 6.92
C ALA A 81 8.47 -12.45 7.24
N PRO A 82 8.98 -12.56 8.48
CA PRO A 82 10.26 -11.95 8.86
C PRO A 82 11.41 -12.59 8.07
N ASP A 83 12.39 -11.77 7.71
CA ASP A 83 13.60 -12.16 6.99
C ASP A 83 14.78 -11.26 7.36
N GLU A 84 15.92 -11.43 6.67
CA GLU A 84 17.14 -10.65 6.91
C GLU A 84 16.94 -9.14 6.87
N LYS A 85 16.03 -8.62 6.02
CA LYS A 85 15.70 -7.19 5.99
C LYS A 85 15.01 -6.76 7.29
N THR A 86 14.11 -7.60 7.79
CA THR A 86 13.43 -7.34 9.08
C THR A 86 14.43 -7.31 10.21
N TYR A 87 15.38 -8.27 10.24
CA TYR A 87 16.40 -8.31 11.27
C TYR A 87 17.34 -7.12 11.18
N ALA A 88 17.82 -6.78 9.99
CA ALA A 88 18.69 -5.62 9.77
C ALA A 88 17.99 -4.31 10.18
N TYR A 89 16.70 -4.16 9.91
CA TYR A 89 15.92 -2.99 10.28
C TYR A 89 15.77 -2.84 11.80
N LEU A 90 15.66 -3.93 12.54
CA LEU A 90 15.49 -3.92 14.00
C LEU A 90 16.81 -3.80 14.76
N LYS A 91 17.90 -4.33 14.20
CA LYS A 91 19.20 -4.41 14.88
C LYS A 91 19.71 -3.02 15.27
N GLY A 92 20.05 -2.89 16.55
CA GLY A 92 20.59 -1.63 17.10
C GLY A 92 19.57 -0.54 17.40
N ARG A 93 18.27 -0.79 17.16
CA ARG A 93 17.24 0.18 17.56
C ARG A 93 17.06 0.21 19.07
N PRO A 94 16.68 1.37 19.65
CA PRO A 94 16.28 1.45 21.05
C PRO A 94 15.18 0.42 21.35
N LYS A 95 15.34 -0.38 22.40
CA LYS A 95 14.42 -1.46 22.79
C LYS A 95 14.51 -2.77 21.98
N ALA A 96 15.33 -2.86 20.93
CA ALA A 96 15.62 -4.13 20.30
C ALA A 96 16.44 -5.03 21.25
N PRO A 97 16.25 -6.36 21.22
CA PRO A 97 17.11 -7.29 21.96
C PRO A 97 18.57 -7.15 21.56
N THR A 98 19.49 -7.50 22.48
CA THR A 98 20.93 -7.47 22.22
C THR A 98 21.61 -8.74 22.74
N GLY A 99 22.81 -9.07 22.22
CA GLY A 99 23.57 -10.27 22.63
C GLY A 99 22.78 -11.54 22.45
N ALA A 100 22.85 -12.46 23.41
CA ALA A 100 22.16 -13.75 23.35
C ALA A 100 20.64 -13.64 23.20
N ALA A 101 20.01 -12.59 23.76
CA ALA A 101 18.58 -12.35 23.58
C ALA A 101 18.23 -11.99 22.11
N TRP A 102 19.14 -11.35 21.37
CA TRP A 102 18.98 -11.13 19.95
C TRP A 102 18.97 -12.44 19.15
N ASP A 103 19.92 -13.33 19.45
CA ASP A 103 20.02 -14.61 18.76
C ASP A 103 18.80 -15.51 19.02
N GLU A 104 18.26 -15.46 20.23
CA GLU A 104 17.01 -16.13 20.59
C GLU A 104 15.81 -15.53 19.84
N ALA A 105 15.73 -14.21 19.78
CA ALA A 105 14.66 -13.50 19.07
C ALA A 105 14.68 -13.84 17.57
N VAL A 106 15.84 -13.86 16.91
CA VAL A 106 15.97 -14.23 15.51
C VAL A 106 15.50 -15.66 15.27
N ARG A 107 15.91 -16.64 16.12
CA ARG A 107 15.44 -18.02 16.02
C ARG A 107 13.91 -18.12 16.17
N PHE A 108 13.35 -17.38 17.11
CA PHE A 108 11.90 -17.32 17.28
C PHE A 108 11.20 -16.71 16.06
N TRP A 109 11.70 -15.58 15.52
CA TRP A 109 11.13 -14.94 14.33
C TRP A 109 11.21 -15.84 13.10
N ASP A 110 12.30 -16.57 12.92
CA ASP A 110 12.44 -17.56 11.84
C ASP A 110 11.39 -18.68 11.92
N SER A 111 10.98 -19.06 13.13
CA SER A 111 9.93 -20.07 13.34
C SER A 111 8.52 -19.57 13.02
N LEU A 112 8.33 -18.26 12.77
CA LEU A 112 7.04 -17.67 12.42
C LEU A 112 6.76 -17.70 10.91
N LYS A 113 7.70 -18.13 10.10
CA LYS A 113 7.51 -18.32 8.67
C LYS A 113 6.46 -19.40 8.43
N THR A 114 5.63 -19.19 7.40
CA THR A 114 4.63 -20.18 7.01
C THR A 114 5.29 -21.46 6.55
N ASP A 115 4.76 -22.58 7.02
CA ASP A 115 5.25 -23.91 6.67
C ASP A 115 5.08 -24.23 5.19
N GLU A 116 5.96 -25.06 4.64
CA GLU A 116 5.80 -25.56 3.28
C GLU A 116 4.52 -26.41 3.18
N GLY A 117 3.72 -26.17 2.13
CA GLY A 117 2.45 -26.86 1.93
C GLY A 117 1.28 -26.33 2.78
N ALA A 118 1.45 -25.20 3.48
CA ALA A 118 0.35 -24.58 4.20
C ALA A 118 -0.83 -24.25 3.26
N VAL A 119 -2.05 -24.49 3.74
CA VAL A 119 -3.28 -24.27 2.99
C VAL A 119 -3.93 -22.98 3.43
N PHE A 120 -4.33 -22.15 2.45
CA PHE A 120 -5.02 -20.90 2.66
C PHE A 120 -6.49 -21.02 2.25
N ASP A 121 -7.37 -20.24 2.90
CA ASP A 121 -8.80 -20.19 2.54
C ASP A 121 -9.00 -19.48 1.18
N SER A 122 -8.09 -18.58 0.81
CA SER A 122 -8.08 -17.85 -0.46
C SER A 122 -6.65 -17.52 -0.88
N GLU A 123 -6.37 -17.61 -2.18
CA GLU A 123 -5.09 -17.23 -2.75
C GLU A 123 -5.27 -16.32 -3.96
N ILE A 124 -4.38 -15.33 -4.07
CA ILE A 124 -4.29 -14.39 -5.19
C ILE A 124 -2.84 -14.37 -5.67
N ARG A 125 -2.64 -14.31 -6.97
CA ARG A 125 -1.32 -14.21 -7.60
C ARG A 125 -1.27 -13.05 -8.57
N LEU A 126 -0.25 -12.24 -8.43
CA LEU A 126 0.02 -11.08 -9.29
C LEU A 126 1.43 -11.21 -9.89
N ASP A 127 1.56 -10.82 -11.15
CA ASP A 127 2.84 -10.61 -11.80
C ASP A 127 3.26 -9.16 -11.62
N ALA A 128 4.31 -8.95 -10.82
CA ALA A 128 4.85 -7.62 -10.54
C ALA A 128 5.28 -6.88 -11.81
N ALA A 129 5.80 -7.61 -12.81
CA ALA A 129 6.30 -7.02 -14.05
C ALA A 129 5.19 -6.40 -14.90
N SER A 130 3.95 -6.81 -14.71
CA SER A 130 2.79 -6.28 -15.43
C SER A 130 2.15 -5.05 -14.77
N LEU A 131 2.55 -4.70 -13.54
CA LEU A 131 1.94 -3.61 -12.78
C LEU A 131 2.38 -2.24 -13.32
N PRO A 132 1.45 -1.35 -13.70
CA PRO A 132 1.76 0.04 -13.99
C PRO A 132 1.75 0.88 -12.70
N PRO A 133 2.29 2.11 -12.71
CA PRO A 133 1.93 3.10 -11.70
C PRO A 133 0.42 3.35 -11.69
N ILE A 134 -0.19 3.32 -10.51
CA ILE A 134 -1.64 3.32 -10.33
C ILE A 134 -2.09 4.61 -9.64
N VAL A 135 -3.23 5.13 -10.06
CA VAL A 135 -3.95 6.22 -9.39
C VAL A 135 -5.37 5.79 -9.09
N THR A 136 -5.99 6.42 -8.08
CA THR A 136 -7.42 6.31 -7.82
C THR A 136 -8.13 7.51 -8.45
N TRP A 137 -9.18 7.25 -9.22
CA TRP A 137 -9.96 8.27 -9.93
C TRP A 137 -11.29 8.60 -9.22
N GLY A 138 -11.65 7.84 -8.20
CA GLY A 138 -12.94 7.94 -7.52
C GLY A 138 -12.80 8.19 -6.01
N THR A 139 -13.82 7.82 -5.27
CA THR A 139 -13.92 8.01 -3.81
C THR A 139 -13.58 6.77 -3.00
N SER A 140 -13.16 5.70 -3.66
CA SER A 140 -12.80 4.42 -3.05
C SER A 140 -11.42 3.96 -3.52
N PRO A 141 -10.61 3.31 -2.69
CA PRO A 141 -9.33 2.74 -3.11
C PRO A 141 -9.46 1.58 -4.12
N GLU A 142 -10.66 1.08 -4.40
CA GLU A 142 -10.91 0.16 -5.51
C GLU A 142 -11.09 0.86 -6.87
N ASP A 143 -11.27 2.20 -6.87
CA ASP A 143 -11.44 3.00 -8.08
C ASP A 143 -10.11 3.27 -8.78
N VAL A 144 -9.40 2.21 -9.11
CA VAL A 144 -8.03 2.26 -9.64
C VAL A 144 -7.98 2.30 -11.16
N VAL A 145 -6.94 2.93 -11.67
CA VAL A 145 -6.59 2.91 -13.09
C VAL A 145 -5.09 3.17 -13.24
N ALA A 146 -4.47 2.68 -14.32
CA ALA A 146 -3.10 3.04 -14.66
C ALA A 146 -2.98 4.55 -14.87
N VAL A 147 -1.86 5.16 -14.47
CA VAL A 147 -1.62 6.59 -14.68
C VAL A 147 -1.70 7.00 -16.16
N THR A 148 -1.44 6.07 -17.07
CA THR A 148 -1.57 6.25 -18.53
C THR A 148 -2.96 5.91 -19.07
N GLY A 149 -3.88 5.50 -18.21
CA GLY A 149 -5.22 5.07 -18.57
C GLY A 149 -6.23 6.22 -18.68
N VAL A 150 -7.48 5.83 -18.74
CA VAL A 150 -8.62 6.76 -18.81
C VAL A 150 -9.61 6.44 -17.69
N VAL A 151 -10.35 7.44 -17.26
CA VAL A 151 -11.47 7.27 -16.31
C VAL A 151 -12.49 6.31 -16.90
N PRO A 152 -12.80 5.18 -16.23
CA PRO A 152 -13.75 4.19 -16.74
C PRO A 152 -15.16 4.75 -16.92
N ASN A 153 -15.94 4.14 -17.84
CA ASN A 153 -17.35 4.47 -17.98
C ASN A 153 -18.18 3.57 -17.03
N PRO A 154 -18.91 4.14 -16.05
CA PRO A 154 -19.75 3.35 -15.17
C PRO A 154 -20.85 2.56 -15.90
N ASP A 155 -21.27 2.97 -17.09
CA ASP A 155 -22.31 2.25 -17.86
C ASP A 155 -21.84 0.86 -18.35
N ASP A 156 -20.52 0.60 -18.34
CA ASP A 156 -19.97 -0.72 -18.64
C ASP A 156 -20.12 -1.70 -17.45
N ILE A 157 -20.60 -1.24 -16.28
CA ILE A 157 -20.80 -2.04 -15.08
C ILE A 157 -22.21 -2.62 -15.07
N HIS A 158 -22.32 -3.96 -15.07
CA HIS A 158 -23.62 -4.65 -15.06
C HIS A 158 -24.41 -4.47 -13.75
N ASP A 159 -23.71 -4.48 -12.61
CA ASP A 159 -24.35 -4.30 -11.29
C ASP A 159 -24.83 -2.85 -11.14
N GLU A 160 -26.14 -2.67 -10.99
CA GLU A 160 -26.77 -1.36 -10.91
C GLU A 160 -26.31 -0.55 -9.69
N ASN A 161 -26.15 -1.19 -8.54
CA ASN A 161 -25.72 -0.50 -7.32
C ASN A 161 -24.28 -0.01 -7.45
N LYS A 162 -23.39 -0.83 -7.99
CA LYS A 162 -22.00 -0.46 -8.29
C LYS A 162 -21.96 0.66 -9.32
N ARG A 163 -22.69 0.53 -10.42
CA ARG A 163 -22.78 1.55 -11.47
C ARG A 163 -23.22 2.91 -10.89
N ASN A 164 -24.30 2.94 -10.14
CA ASN A 164 -24.80 4.15 -9.51
C ASN A 164 -23.80 4.74 -8.49
N SER A 165 -23.06 3.89 -7.77
CA SER A 165 -22.00 4.34 -6.86
C SER A 165 -20.85 5.01 -7.62
N LYS A 166 -20.43 4.44 -8.77
CA LYS A 166 -19.35 5.02 -9.57
C LYS A 166 -19.77 6.34 -10.26
N TRP A 167 -21.03 6.45 -10.71
CA TRP A 167 -21.56 7.73 -11.19
C TRP A 167 -21.53 8.83 -10.11
N ARG A 168 -21.93 8.51 -8.87
CA ARG A 168 -21.84 9.46 -7.76
C ARG A 168 -20.39 9.84 -7.44
N ALA A 169 -19.47 8.89 -7.53
CA ALA A 169 -18.05 9.16 -7.32
C ALA A 169 -17.49 10.13 -8.39
N LEU A 170 -17.84 9.92 -9.66
CA LEU A 170 -17.42 10.82 -10.74
C LEU A 170 -18.01 12.23 -10.61
N ASP A 171 -19.29 12.32 -10.24
CA ASP A 171 -19.96 13.61 -9.99
C ASP A 171 -19.28 14.37 -8.84
N TYR A 172 -18.98 13.66 -7.74
CA TYR A 172 -18.28 14.23 -6.58
C TYR A 172 -16.87 14.71 -6.90
N ILE A 173 -16.09 13.94 -7.65
CA ILE A 173 -14.70 14.26 -8.04
C ILE A 173 -14.68 15.30 -9.17
N GLY A 174 -15.75 15.40 -9.95
CA GLY A 174 -15.84 16.30 -11.12
C GLY A 174 -15.11 15.75 -12.36
N LEU A 175 -14.92 14.45 -12.45
CA LEU A 175 -14.33 13.80 -13.63
C LEU A 175 -15.41 13.23 -14.55
N LYS A 176 -15.06 13.10 -15.84
CA LYS A 176 -15.93 12.50 -16.85
C LYS A 176 -15.36 11.17 -17.35
N PRO A 177 -16.22 10.18 -17.66
CA PRO A 177 -15.77 8.96 -18.34
C PRO A 177 -14.96 9.28 -19.59
N GLY A 178 -13.90 8.50 -19.83
CA GLY A 178 -13.01 8.70 -20.97
C GLY A 178 -11.96 9.81 -20.80
N THR A 179 -11.98 10.58 -19.71
CA THR A 179 -10.92 11.55 -19.42
C THR A 179 -9.60 10.81 -19.22
N LYS A 180 -8.55 11.17 -19.97
CA LYS A 180 -7.21 10.66 -19.74
C LYS A 180 -6.70 11.16 -18.40
N ILE A 181 -6.13 10.25 -17.59
CA ILE A 181 -5.58 10.62 -16.28
C ILE A 181 -4.49 11.69 -16.42
N THR A 182 -3.66 11.59 -17.46
CA THR A 182 -2.60 12.56 -17.74
C THR A 182 -3.10 13.96 -18.13
N ASP A 183 -4.35 14.10 -18.50
CA ASP A 183 -4.96 15.38 -18.90
C ASP A 183 -5.68 16.07 -17.71
N VAL A 184 -5.75 15.40 -16.54
CA VAL A 184 -6.34 15.97 -15.33
C VAL A 184 -5.43 17.07 -14.79
N THR A 185 -5.95 18.30 -14.73
CA THR A 185 -5.25 19.42 -14.09
C THR A 185 -5.47 19.43 -12.59
N VAL A 186 -4.45 19.83 -11.84
CA VAL A 186 -4.50 19.90 -10.37
C VAL A 186 -4.18 21.31 -9.91
N ASP A 187 -4.91 21.80 -8.90
CA ASP A 187 -4.69 23.11 -8.27
C ASP A 187 -3.94 22.98 -6.95
N ARG A 188 -4.03 21.80 -6.32
CA ARG A 188 -3.39 21.51 -5.04
C ARG A 188 -2.75 20.14 -5.06
N VAL A 189 -1.53 20.08 -4.48
CA VAL A 189 -0.79 18.84 -4.29
C VAL A 189 -0.55 18.66 -2.79
N PHE A 190 -0.90 17.48 -2.27
CA PHE A 190 -0.61 17.10 -0.92
C PHE A 190 0.28 15.86 -0.94
N ILE A 191 1.50 15.98 -0.41
CA ILE A 191 2.45 14.85 -0.29
C ILE A 191 2.55 14.48 1.17
N GLY A 192 2.16 13.26 1.50
CA GLY A 192 2.17 12.72 2.85
C GLY A 192 0.85 12.03 3.17
N SER A 193 0.91 11.08 4.07
CA SER A 193 -0.27 10.35 4.58
C SER A 193 0.12 9.58 5.84
N CYS A 194 -0.88 8.96 6.51
CA CYS A 194 -0.61 8.03 7.60
C CYS A 194 0.19 6.78 7.16
N THR A 195 0.05 6.38 5.89
CA THR A 195 0.73 5.21 5.31
C THR A 195 2.05 5.59 4.66
N ASN A 196 2.08 6.66 3.87
CA ASN A 196 3.24 7.12 3.11
C ASN A 196 3.62 8.56 3.51
N GLY A 197 4.32 8.68 4.61
CA GLY A 197 4.85 9.93 5.14
C GLY A 197 6.16 9.68 5.91
N ARG A 198 6.81 8.55 5.64
CA ARG A 198 8.10 8.18 6.23
C ARG A 198 9.24 8.89 5.51
N ILE A 199 10.43 8.86 6.07
CA ILE A 199 11.59 9.53 5.45
C ILE A 199 11.90 8.99 4.04
N GLU A 200 11.68 7.71 3.78
CA GLU A 200 11.84 7.10 2.46
C GLU A 200 10.90 7.76 1.42
N ASP A 201 9.64 8.01 1.80
CA ASP A 201 8.65 8.68 0.95
C ASP A 201 9.04 10.14 0.67
N MET A 202 9.53 10.85 1.70
CA MET A 202 10.00 12.23 1.56
C MET A 202 11.20 12.32 0.62
N ARG A 203 12.18 11.43 0.77
CA ARG A 203 13.34 11.35 -0.13
C ARG A 203 12.95 11.06 -1.58
N ALA A 204 12.00 10.14 -1.79
CA ALA A 204 11.48 9.82 -3.12
C ALA A 204 10.81 11.03 -3.76
N ALA A 205 9.98 11.77 -3.01
CA ALA A 205 9.35 12.99 -3.48
C ALA A 205 10.38 14.09 -3.79
N ALA A 206 11.35 14.31 -2.88
CA ALA A 206 12.41 15.30 -3.06
C ALA A 206 13.23 15.03 -4.34
N ALA A 207 13.62 13.78 -4.58
CA ALA A 207 14.36 13.39 -5.79
C ALA A 207 13.60 13.73 -7.09
N MET A 208 12.27 13.64 -7.10
CA MET A 208 11.44 13.97 -8.26
C MET A 208 11.34 15.47 -8.53
N VAL A 209 11.40 16.30 -7.49
CA VAL A 209 11.18 17.76 -7.61
C VAL A 209 12.48 18.57 -7.50
N GLN A 210 13.60 17.94 -7.22
CA GLN A 210 14.90 18.60 -7.06
C GLN A 210 15.20 19.51 -8.26
N GLY A 211 15.54 20.76 -7.99
CA GLY A 211 15.85 21.79 -9.00
C GLY A 211 14.65 22.27 -9.81
N LYS A 212 13.42 21.90 -9.42
CA LYS A 212 12.18 22.34 -10.06
C LYS A 212 11.45 23.36 -9.18
N THR A 213 10.63 24.18 -9.82
CA THR A 213 9.73 25.13 -9.13
C THR A 213 8.29 24.69 -9.34
N VAL A 214 7.49 24.81 -8.29
CA VAL A 214 6.04 24.56 -8.36
C VAL A 214 5.41 25.54 -9.36
N HIS A 215 4.51 25.03 -10.22
CA HIS A 215 3.79 25.88 -11.17
C HIS A 215 2.99 26.95 -10.42
N PRO A 216 2.92 28.22 -10.90
CA PRO A 216 2.27 29.34 -10.19
C PRO A 216 0.80 29.08 -9.83
N SER A 217 0.07 28.26 -10.61
CA SER A 217 -1.32 27.91 -10.33
C SER A 217 -1.49 26.79 -9.30
N VAL A 218 -0.42 26.15 -8.84
CA VAL A 218 -0.47 24.98 -7.95
C VAL A 218 0.00 25.35 -6.55
N SER A 219 -0.80 25.03 -5.55
CA SER A 219 -0.39 25.05 -4.14
C SER A 219 0.06 23.65 -3.71
N ALA A 220 1.32 23.52 -3.33
CA ALA A 220 1.87 22.24 -2.87
C ALA A 220 2.13 22.25 -1.35
N MET A 221 1.77 21.16 -0.69
CA MET A 221 1.98 20.94 0.73
C MET A 221 2.63 19.58 0.96
N VAL A 222 3.66 19.54 1.79
CA VAL A 222 4.32 18.29 2.20
C VAL A 222 4.13 18.13 3.72
N VAL A 223 3.62 16.98 4.13
CA VAL A 223 3.33 16.66 5.55
C VAL A 223 4.05 15.37 5.94
N PRO A 224 5.20 15.47 6.60
CA PRO A 224 5.89 14.30 7.15
C PRO A 224 5.03 13.55 8.19
N GLY A 225 5.17 12.22 8.25
CA GLY A 225 4.36 11.35 9.09
C GLY A 225 4.60 11.48 10.60
N SER A 226 5.67 12.16 11.01
CA SER A 226 5.95 12.48 12.41
C SER A 226 6.90 13.66 12.55
N GLY A 227 6.99 14.23 13.76
CA GLY A 227 7.96 15.29 14.06
C GLY A 227 9.41 14.84 13.88
N LEU A 228 9.73 13.56 14.15
CA LEU A 228 11.08 13.02 13.92
C LEU A 228 11.40 12.93 12.42
N VAL A 229 10.45 12.49 11.59
CA VAL A 229 10.63 12.47 10.13
C VAL A 229 10.77 13.89 9.58
N LYS A 230 10.00 14.85 10.12
CA LYS A 230 10.12 16.27 9.74
C LYS A 230 11.52 16.79 10.03
N LEU A 231 12.02 16.62 11.26
CA LEU A 231 13.36 17.07 11.66
C LEU A 231 14.44 16.45 10.76
N GLN A 232 14.35 15.14 10.54
CA GLN A 232 15.31 14.45 9.68
C GLN A 232 15.26 14.95 8.22
N ALA A 233 14.07 15.20 7.67
CA ALA A 233 13.91 15.72 6.33
C ALA A 233 14.48 17.15 6.20
N GLU A 234 14.29 18.00 7.22
CA GLU A 234 14.84 19.36 7.27
C GLU A 234 16.39 19.36 7.41
N GLU A 235 16.95 18.38 8.13
CA GLU A 235 18.40 18.19 8.25
C GLU A 235 19.05 17.70 6.94
N GLU A 236 18.33 16.89 6.17
CA GLU A 236 18.80 16.35 4.89
C GLU A 236 18.65 17.34 3.72
N GLY A 237 17.88 18.43 3.88
CA GLY A 237 17.61 19.47 2.86
C GLY A 237 16.39 19.21 2.04
#